data_e61255f7e7ff64eb06347b65a460ecc3
#
_entry.id   e61255f7e7ff64eb06347b65a460ecc3
#
_cell.length_a   1.000
_cell.length_b   1.000
_cell.length_c   1.000
_cell.angle_alpha   90.00
_cell.angle_beta   90.00
_cell.angle_gamma   90.00
#
_symmetry.space_group_name_H-M   'P 1'
#
loop_
_entity.id
_entity.type
_entity.pdbx_description
1 polymer ?
#
loop_
_entity_poly.entity_id
_entity_poly.type
_entity_poly.pdbx_seq_one_letter_code
_entity_poly.pdbx_strand_id
1 'polypeptide(L)'
;MLMLATIDPVLRQGLQRTLEERGESFLVLEEGADIVRAVFKQNPSLLILDLYLTNPSGIEILRQLRTLGFPGKVVVLGGQSVQTLAPEACRLGAFQIVGRPFNPNQILCAARVASGALDQDPVPI
;
A
#
# COMPACT_ATOMS: atom_id res chain seq x y z
N MET A 1 1.64 1.73 -12.30
CA MET A 1 2.75 1.18 -11.50
C MET A 1 2.34 1.14 -10.04
N LEU A 2 2.73 0.10 -9.36
CA LEU A 2 2.48 -0.10 -7.93
C LEU A 2 3.74 0.23 -7.14
N MET A 3 3.59 0.89 -5.99
CA MET A 3 4.71 1.19 -5.11
C MET A 3 4.49 0.52 -3.77
N LEU A 4 5.56 -0.06 -3.20
CA LEU A 4 5.50 -0.79 -1.94
C LEU A 4 6.42 -0.15 -0.91
N ALA A 5 5.88 0.20 0.25
CA ALA A 5 6.64 0.77 1.36
C ALA A 5 6.34 -0.03 2.63
N THR A 6 7.26 -0.92 3.01
CA THR A 6 7.14 -1.74 4.21
C THR A 6 8.50 -1.98 4.85
N ILE A 7 8.50 -2.12 6.18
CA ILE A 7 9.71 -2.49 6.94
C ILE A 7 9.86 -4.01 7.09
N ASP A 8 8.83 -4.77 6.78
CA ASP A 8 8.87 -6.24 6.97
C ASP A 8 9.56 -6.90 5.78
N PRO A 9 10.77 -7.46 5.96
CA PRO A 9 11.50 -8.05 4.84
C PRO A 9 10.85 -9.32 4.30
N VAL A 10 10.17 -10.09 5.14
CA VAL A 10 9.49 -11.31 4.70
C VAL A 10 8.30 -10.94 3.81
N LEU A 11 7.51 -9.98 4.25
CA LEU A 11 6.38 -9.49 3.48
C LEU A 11 6.83 -8.88 2.16
N ARG A 12 7.90 -8.08 2.21
CA ARG A 12 8.48 -7.45 1.01
C ARG A 12 8.88 -8.50 -0.02
N GLN A 13 9.60 -9.52 0.41
CA GLN A 13 10.05 -10.58 -0.49
C GLN A 13 8.88 -11.35 -1.08
N GLY A 14 7.88 -11.67 -0.26
CA GLY A 14 6.70 -12.39 -0.73
C GLY A 14 5.92 -11.59 -1.77
N LEU A 15 5.73 -10.29 -1.52
CA LEU A 15 5.03 -9.42 -2.46
C LEU A 15 5.83 -9.23 -3.75
N GLN A 16 7.15 -9.03 -3.65
CA GLN A 16 8.00 -8.90 -4.84
C GLN A 16 7.90 -10.14 -5.72
N ARG A 17 8.02 -11.32 -5.11
CA ARG A 17 7.95 -12.57 -5.86
C ARG A 17 6.62 -12.70 -6.58
N THR A 18 5.52 -12.43 -5.88
CA THR A 18 4.19 -12.57 -6.48
C THR A 18 3.97 -11.55 -7.60
N LEU A 19 4.45 -10.32 -7.43
CA LEU A 19 4.34 -9.30 -8.46
C LEU A 19 5.19 -9.65 -9.69
N GLU A 20 6.38 -10.18 -9.49
CA GLU A 20 7.24 -10.64 -10.58
C GLU A 20 6.59 -11.78 -11.36
N GLU A 21 6.01 -12.74 -10.66
CA GLU A 21 5.32 -13.87 -11.29
C GLU A 21 4.13 -13.41 -12.13
N ARG A 22 3.48 -12.32 -11.74
CA ARG A 22 2.35 -11.76 -12.47
C ARG A 22 2.76 -10.78 -13.56
N GLY A 23 4.06 -10.46 -13.67
CA GLY A 23 4.56 -9.52 -14.65
C GLY A 23 4.12 -8.08 -14.40
N GLU A 24 3.80 -7.72 -13.17
CA GLU A 24 3.37 -6.36 -12.84
C GLU A 24 4.55 -5.43 -12.58
N SER A 25 4.42 -4.19 -13.02
CA SER A 25 5.41 -3.16 -12.73
C SER A 25 5.27 -2.70 -11.29
N PHE A 26 6.37 -2.70 -10.55
CA PHE A 26 6.36 -2.26 -9.17
C PHE A 26 7.69 -1.64 -8.79
N LEU A 27 7.66 -0.82 -7.74
CA LEU A 27 8.86 -0.23 -7.14
C LEU A 27 8.79 -0.43 -5.64
N VAL A 28 9.86 -0.97 -5.07
CA VAL A 28 9.97 -1.15 -3.62
C VAL A 28 10.82 -0.04 -3.05
N LEU A 29 10.29 0.66 -2.05
CA LEU A 29 11.02 1.71 -1.34
C LEU A 29 11.76 1.10 -0.16
N GLU A 30 13.01 1.48 -0.01
CA GLU A 30 13.83 1.00 1.09
C GLU A 30 13.54 1.80 2.36
N GLU A 31 13.88 1.19 3.51
CA GLU A 31 13.78 1.86 4.79
C GLU A 31 14.64 3.13 4.78
N GLY A 32 14.09 4.20 5.34
CA GLY A 32 14.77 5.50 5.37
C GLY A 32 14.59 6.34 4.11
N ALA A 33 13.96 5.80 3.07
CA ALA A 33 13.65 6.58 1.88
C ALA A 33 12.64 7.68 2.19
N ASP A 34 12.72 8.79 1.47
CA ASP A 34 11.69 9.82 1.52
C ASP A 34 10.49 9.35 0.70
N ILE A 35 9.56 8.70 1.37
CA ILE A 35 8.43 8.03 0.72
C ILE A 35 7.52 9.04 0.04
N VAL A 36 7.21 10.14 0.71
CA VAL A 36 6.32 11.16 0.14
C VAL A 36 6.92 11.72 -1.15
N ARG A 37 8.20 12.06 -1.12
CA ARG A 37 8.88 12.58 -2.30
C ARG A 37 8.91 11.55 -3.43
N ALA A 38 9.21 10.30 -3.11
CA ALA A 38 9.25 9.23 -4.09
C ALA A 38 7.89 8.98 -4.72
N VAL A 39 6.82 9.03 -3.92
CA VAL A 39 5.45 8.85 -4.41
C VAL A 39 5.09 9.93 -5.42
N PHE A 40 5.39 11.19 -5.13
CA PHE A 40 5.07 12.27 -6.07
C PHE A 40 5.97 12.27 -7.29
N LYS A 41 7.22 11.84 -7.14
CA LYS A 41 8.14 11.75 -8.28
C LYS A 41 7.73 10.64 -9.25
N GLN A 42 7.38 9.46 -8.73
CA GLN A 42 7.05 8.29 -9.54
C GLN A 42 5.58 8.25 -9.95
N ASN A 43 4.73 8.93 -9.22
CA ASN A 43 3.29 9.01 -9.46
C ASN A 43 2.65 7.64 -9.67
N PRO A 44 2.75 6.72 -8.68
CA PRO A 44 2.14 5.41 -8.81
C PRO A 44 0.61 5.50 -8.79
N SER A 45 -0.05 4.56 -9.44
CA SER A 45 -1.50 4.46 -9.35
C SER A 45 -1.95 3.87 -8.01
N LEU A 46 -1.06 3.13 -7.37
CA LEU A 46 -1.35 2.45 -6.12
C LEU A 46 -0.11 2.44 -5.23
N LEU A 47 -0.32 2.76 -3.96
CA LEU A 47 0.70 2.66 -2.92
C LEU A 47 0.24 1.65 -1.87
N ILE A 48 1.08 0.66 -1.58
CA ILE A 48 0.89 -0.22 -0.42
C ILE A 48 1.78 0.33 0.69
N LEU A 49 1.16 0.81 1.76
CA LEU A 49 1.83 1.56 2.82
C LEU A 49 1.70 0.83 4.16
N ASP A 50 2.83 0.53 4.76
CA ASP A 50 2.89 -0.12 6.07
C ASP A 50 2.78 0.93 7.18
N LEU A 51 1.80 0.77 8.07
CA LEU A 51 1.61 1.69 9.19
C LEU A 51 2.73 1.58 10.24
N TYR A 52 3.51 0.51 10.22
CA TYR A 52 4.62 0.34 11.16
C TYR A 52 5.90 1.04 10.74
N LEU A 53 5.89 1.74 9.62
CA LEU A 53 7.02 2.59 9.26
C LEU A 53 7.28 3.63 10.34
N THR A 54 8.55 3.98 10.51
CA THR A 54 8.99 4.98 11.49
C THR A 54 9.81 6.06 10.82
N ASN A 55 9.73 7.28 11.36
CA ASN A 55 10.52 8.45 10.94
C ASN A 55 10.39 8.79 9.46
N PRO A 56 9.24 9.17 8.94
CA PRO A 56 7.95 9.33 9.63
C PRO A 56 7.14 8.04 9.72
N SER A 57 6.13 8.03 10.57
CA SER A 57 5.21 6.90 10.70
C SER A 57 4.33 6.75 9.45
N GLY A 58 3.75 5.55 9.27
CA GLY A 58 2.85 5.31 8.14
C GLY A 58 1.65 6.26 8.16
N ILE A 59 1.08 6.54 9.33
CA ILE A 59 -0.03 7.49 9.46
C ILE A 59 0.38 8.90 9.06
N GLU A 60 1.57 9.32 9.44
CA GLU A 60 2.06 10.65 9.07
C GLU A 60 2.29 10.75 7.56
N ILE A 61 2.82 9.71 6.96
CA ILE A 61 2.99 9.64 5.51
C ILE A 61 1.62 9.76 4.82
N LEU A 62 0.63 9.01 5.29
CA LEU A 62 -0.72 9.05 4.73
C LEU A 62 -1.33 10.44 4.85
N ARG A 63 -1.13 11.10 6.00
CA ARG A 63 -1.60 12.48 6.21
C ARG A 63 -0.97 13.44 5.22
N GLN A 64 0.33 13.34 5.01
CA GLN A 64 1.04 14.19 4.06
C GLN A 64 0.58 13.96 2.63
N LEU A 65 0.37 12.72 2.24
CA LEU A 65 -0.11 12.38 0.90
C LEU A 65 -1.50 12.99 0.66
N ARG A 66 -2.37 12.91 1.64
CA ARG A 66 -3.70 13.50 1.54
C ARG A 66 -3.63 15.02 1.45
N THR A 67 -2.84 15.65 2.30
CA THR A 67 -2.68 17.09 2.32
C THR A 67 -2.13 17.62 0.99
N LEU A 68 -1.21 16.89 0.38
CA LEU A 68 -0.58 17.26 -0.88
C LEU A 68 -1.38 16.84 -2.11
N GLY A 69 -2.50 16.14 -1.92
CA GLY A 69 -3.40 15.79 -3.01
C GLY A 69 -2.95 14.62 -3.88
N PHE A 70 -2.32 13.62 -3.29
CA PHE A 70 -1.94 12.42 -4.04
C PHE A 70 -3.18 11.77 -4.66
N PRO A 71 -3.22 11.63 -6.00
CA PRO A 71 -4.42 11.13 -6.68
C PRO A 71 -4.54 9.60 -6.69
N GLY A 72 -3.47 8.88 -6.38
CA GLY A 72 -3.48 7.42 -6.39
C GLY A 72 -4.24 6.82 -5.22
N LYS A 73 -4.41 5.51 -5.25
CA LYS A 73 -5.04 4.77 -4.16
C LYS A 73 -3.98 4.30 -3.18
N VAL A 74 -4.35 4.23 -1.90
CA VAL A 74 -3.46 3.74 -0.85
C VAL A 74 -4.11 2.56 -0.15
N VAL A 75 -3.43 1.42 -0.17
CA VAL A 75 -3.79 0.25 0.63
C VAL A 75 -2.85 0.23 1.83
N VAL A 76 -3.42 0.22 3.02
CA VAL A 76 -2.67 0.36 4.26
C VAL A 76 -2.53 -1.01 4.91
N LEU A 77 -1.30 -1.34 5.32
CA LEU A 77 -1.00 -2.56 6.06
C LEU A 77 -0.91 -2.22 7.54
N GLY A 78 -1.71 -2.87 8.36
CA GLY A 78 -1.70 -2.68 9.78
C GLY A 78 -1.51 -4.00 10.53
N GLY A 79 -1.42 -3.93 11.84
CA GLY A 79 -1.32 -5.11 12.69
C GLY A 79 -2.33 -5.02 13.82
N GLN A 80 -1.90 -5.34 15.03
CA GLN A 80 -2.78 -5.25 16.20
C GLN A 80 -3.25 -3.84 16.47
N SER A 81 -2.47 -2.84 16.08
CA SER A 81 -2.85 -1.43 16.24
C SER A 81 -3.82 -0.95 15.18
N VAL A 82 -4.18 -1.77 14.21
CA VAL A 82 -5.12 -1.41 13.15
C VAL A 82 -6.46 -0.98 13.71
N GLN A 83 -6.92 -1.60 14.80
CA GLN A 83 -8.20 -1.26 15.41
C GLN A 83 -8.22 0.17 15.94
N THR A 84 -7.07 0.67 16.44
CA THR A 84 -6.95 2.04 16.92
C THR A 84 -6.70 3.04 15.80
N LEU A 85 -5.95 2.64 14.77
CA LEU A 85 -5.56 3.53 13.69
C LEU A 85 -6.49 3.50 12.48
N ALA A 86 -7.33 2.47 12.38
CA ALA A 86 -8.22 2.31 11.23
C ALA A 86 -9.14 3.51 10.99
N PRO A 87 -9.81 4.06 12.03
CA PRO A 87 -10.68 5.23 11.79
C PRO A 87 -9.91 6.42 11.25
N GLU A 88 -8.70 6.67 11.76
CA GLU A 88 -7.89 7.78 11.28
C GLU A 88 -7.39 7.53 9.86
N ALA A 89 -6.94 6.31 9.56
CA ALA A 89 -6.51 5.96 8.22
C ALA A 89 -7.63 6.14 7.21
N CYS A 90 -8.85 5.73 7.55
CA CYS A 90 -10.01 5.93 6.68
C CYS A 90 -10.29 7.40 6.44
N ARG A 91 -10.22 8.22 7.49
CA ARG A 91 -10.39 9.68 7.35
C ARG A 91 -9.33 10.30 6.46
N LEU A 92 -8.12 9.75 6.48
CA LEU A 92 -7.01 10.23 5.67
C LEU A 92 -7.02 9.66 4.26
N GLY A 93 -8.06 8.92 3.89
CA GLY A 93 -8.27 8.50 2.52
C GLY A 93 -7.67 7.14 2.16
N ALA A 94 -7.36 6.30 3.15
CA ALA A 94 -6.96 4.92 2.86
C ALA A 94 -8.11 4.21 2.15
N PHE A 95 -7.79 3.59 1.02
CA PHE A 95 -8.80 2.86 0.25
C PHE A 95 -9.21 1.56 0.97
N GLN A 96 -8.24 0.86 1.52
CA GLN A 96 -8.48 -0.38 2.25
C GLN A 96 -7.37 -0.60 3.27
N ILE A 97 -7.72 -1.28 4.36
CA ILE A 97 -6.78 -1.63 5.42
C ILE A 97 -6.73 -3.15 5.50
N VAL A 98 -5.51 -3.70 5.44
CA VAL A 98 -5.27 -5.13 5.55
C VAL A 98 -4.55 -5.40 6.86
N GLY A 99 -5.14 -6.23 7.72
CA GLY A 99 -4.57 -6.58 9.02
C GLY A 99 -3.75 -7.86 8.99
N ARG A 100 -3.02 -8.10 10.07
CA ARG A 100 -2.25 -9.33 10.24
C ARG A 100 -3.19 -10.53 10.50
N PRO A 101 -2.78 -11.74 10.11
CA PRO A 101 -1.54 -12.09 9.43
C PRO A 101 -1.55 -11.66 7.96
N PHE A 102 -0.41 -11.16 7.48
CA PHE A 102 -0.32 -10.69 6.09
C PHE A 102 -0.16 -11.87 5.14
N ASN A 103 -1.04 -11.95 4.17
CA ASN A 103 -0.95 -12.90 3.07
C ASN A 103 -0.74 -12.12 1.78
N PRO A 104 0.38 -12.36 1.04
CA PRO A 104 0.63 -11.61 -0.19
C PRO A 104 -0.52 -11.65 -1.19
N ASN A 105 -1.19 -12.79 -1.33
CA ASN A 105 -2.33 -12.89 -2.24
C ASN A 105 -3.50 -12.02 -1.81
N GLN A 106 -3.76 -11.93 -0.51
CA GLN A 106 -4.82 -11.09 0.02
C GLN A 106 -4.50 -9.60 -0.18
N ILE A 107 -3.26 -9.22 0.04
CA ILE A 107 -2.82 -7.84 -0.19
C ILE A 107 -2.94 -7.48 -1.66
N LEU A 108 -2.54 -8.38 -2.56
CA LEU A 108 -2.64 -8.12 -3.99
C LEU A 108 -4.08 -8.11 -4.47
N CYS A 109 -4.96 -8.89 -3.85
CA CYS A 109 -6.38 -8.81 -4.14
C CYS A 109 -6.93 -7.42 -3.78
N ALA A 110 -6.58 -6.90 -2.60
CA ALA A 110 -6.96 -5.55 -2.19
C ALA A 110 -6.39 -4.51 -3.16
N ALA A 111 -5.15 -4.70 -3.60
CA ALA A 111 -4.50 -3.80 -4.55
C ALA A 111 -5.22 -3.79 -5.89
N ARG A 112 -5.66 -4.94 -6.38
CA ARG A 112 -6.40 -5.03 -7.64
C ARG A 112 -7.75 -4.34 -7.54
N VAL A 113 -8.45 -4.50 -6.42
CA VAL A 113 -9.71 -3.79 -6.18
C VAL A 113 -9.46 -2.29 -6.18
N ALA A 114 -8.42 -1.83 -5.51
CA ALA A 114 -8.08 -0.42 -5.44
C ALA A 114 -7.75 0.17 -6.80
N SER A 115 -7.07 -0.59 -7.66
CA SER A 115 -6.72 -0.14 -9.01
C SER A 115 -7.87 -0.25 -10.00
N GLY A 116 -8.99 -0.85 -9.61
CA GLY A 116 -10.12 -1.08 -10.50
C GLY A 116 -9.96 -2.26 -11.43
N ALA A 117 -8.89 -3.02 -11.32
CA ALA A 117 -8.61 -4.13 -12.23
C ALA A 117 -9.67 -5.23 -12.15
N LEU A 118 -10.23 -5.47 -10.95
CA LEU A 118 -11.28 -6.46 -10.78
C LEU A 118 -12.59 -6.05 -11.45
N ASP A 119 -12.84 -4.76 -11.57
CA ASP A 119 -14.04 -4.26 -12.27
C ASP A 119 -13.93 -4.47 -13.78
N GLN A 120 -12.72 -4.61 -14.29
CA GLN A 120 -12.44 -4.81 -15.71
C GLN A 120 -12.38 -6.29 -16.07
N ASP A 121 -12.07 -7.15 -15.11
CA ASP A 121 -12.01 -8.58 -15.33
C ASP A 121 -13.42 -9.18 -15.32
N PRO A 122 -13.76 -10.09 -16.26
CA PRO A 122 -15.03 -10.79 -16.17
C PRO A 122 -15.07 -11.60 -14.89
N VAL A 123 -16.11 -11.39 -14.10
CA VAL A 123 -16.29 -12.12 -12.85
C VAL A 123 -16.63 -13.56 -13.20
N PRO A 124 -15.81 -14.53 -12.78
CA PRO A 124 -16.19 -15.94 -13.00
C PRO A 124 -17.41 -16.24 -12.15
N ILE A 125 -18.40 -16.70 -12.80
CA ILE A 125 -19.66 -17.04 -12.17
C ILE A 125 -19.62 -18.46 -11.65
#